data_1c0ea9b418cd10110e12cf2a34c7ee96
#
_entry.id   1c0ea9b418cd10110e12cf2a34c7ee96
#
_cell.length_a   1.000
_cell.length_b   1.000
_cell.length_c   1.000
_cell.angle_alpha   90.00
_cell.angle_beta   90.00
_cell.angle_gamma   90.00
#
_symmetry.space_group_name_H-M   'P 1'
#
loop_
_entity.id
_entity.type
_entity.pdbx_description
1 polymer ?
#
loop_
_entity_poly.entity_id
_entity_poly.type
_entity_poly.pdbx_seq_one_letter_code
_entity_poly.pdbx_strand_id
1 'polypeptide(L)'
;MTQFKDRTEKHADNINCGLFSYPILMAADILLYNTDIVPIGLDQKQHLELTRTIAERFNFLYTDIFKIPKNYISKKGSKIMSLQSPIKKMSKSDKNFDSWIALLDSPADIIRKFKRAVTDSESCVRYDDINKPGISNLMTIYSCMSGKNFKDIEKEFDGIGYGNFKEAVGECVIEKLLPIQSKFFELIKDREYLEKCYKAGAEKARCIANKTLDKVKKEIGFIVQ
;
A
#
# COMPACT_ATOMS: atom_id res chain seq x y z
N MET A 1 -2.66 -13.88 16.46
CA MET A 1 -2.23 -12.69 15.69
C MET A 1 -2.92 -11.46 16.28
N THR A 2 -2.16 -10.43 16.61
CA THR A 2 -2.67 -9.20 17.27
C THR A 2 -3.72 -8.51 16.40
N GLN A 3 -3.49 -8.41 15.09
CA GLN A 3 -4.46 -7.78 14.18
C GLN A 3 -5.83 -8.47 14.12
N PHE A 4 -5.89 -9.80 14.29
CA PHE A 4 -7.18 -10.49 14.37
C PHE A 4 -7.92 -10.05 15.63
N LYS A 5 -7.23 -10.02 16.79
CA LYS A 5 -7.82 -9.57 18.06
C LYS A 5 -8.31 -8.13 17.98
N ASP A 6 -7.47 -7.22 17.48
CA ASP A 6 -7.82 -5.79 17.32
C ASP A 6 -9.02 -5.56 16.38
N ARG A 7 -9.17 -6.38 15.34
CA ARG A 7 -10.30 -6.28 14.42
C ARG A 7 -11.58 -6.89 14.97
N THR A 8 -11.47 -7.99 15.72
CA THR A 8 -12.64 -8.60 16.40
C THR A 8 -13.19 -7.69 17.49
N GLU A 9 -12.34 -6.95 18.20
CA GLU A 9 -12.76 -5.94 19.19
C GLU A 9 -13.45 -4.73 18.54
N LYS A 10 -12.95 -4.27 17.37
CA LYS A 10 -13.50 -3.09 16.68
C LYS A 10 -14.76 -3.37 15.84
N HIS A 11 -14.94 -4.59 15.39
CA HIS A 11 -16.02 -5.02 14.49
C HIS A 11 -16.62 -6.36 14.95
N ALA A 12 -17.08 -6.41 16.20
CA ALA A 12 -17.63 -7.63 16.81
C ALA A 12 -18.76 -8.28 15.97
N ASP A 13 -19.53 -7.46 15.25
CA ASP A 13 -20.66 -7.90 14.43
C ASP A 13 -20.26 -8.50 13.07
N ASN A 14 -18.99 -8.48 12.70
CA ASN A 14 -18.52 -8.93 11.38
C ASN A 14 -17.30 -9.87 11.46
N ILE A 15 -17.30 -10.76 12.43
CA ILE A 15 -16.28 -11.81 12.54
C ILE A 15 -16.68 -12.95 11.60
N ASN A 16 -15.93 -13.09 10.51
CA ASN A 16 -16.17 -14.12 9.50
C ASN A 16 -14.93 -14.98 9.24
N CYS A 17 -15.12 -16.11 8.58
CA CYS A 17 -14.04 -17.03 8.23
C CYS A 17 -12.94 -16.35 7.42
N GLY A 18 -13.28 -15.43 6.52
CA GLY A 18 -12.32 -14.67 5.72
C GLY A 18 -11.37 -13.83 6.58
N LEU A 19 -11.87 -13.21 7.65
CA LEU A 19 -11.02 -12.46 8.59
C LEU A 19 -10.02 -13.36 9.33
N PHE A 20 -10.38 -14.60 9.59
CA PHE A 20 -9.51 -15.58 10.23
C PHE A 20 -8.49 -16.18 9.26
N SER A 21 -8.92 -16.51 8.04
CA SER A 21 -8.13 -17.31 7.08
C SER A 21 -7.27 -16.49 6.11
N TYR A 22 -7.54 -15.16 5.90
CA TYR A 22 -6.78 -14.38 4.92
C TYR A 22 -5.25 -14.39 5.11
N PRO A 23 -4.68 -14.51 6.34
CA PRO A 23 -3.21 -14.57 6.49
C PRO A 23 -2.62 -15.85 5.88
N ILE A 24 -3.38 -16.95 5.87
CA ILE A 24 -2.96 -18.20 5.20
C ILE A 24 -3.03 -18.04 3.69
N LEU A 25 -4.05 -17.38 3.15
CA LEU A 25 -4.12 -17.05 1.73
C LEU A 25 -2.94 -16.19 1.30
N MET A 26 -2.61 -15.16 2.08
CA MET A 26 -1.42 -14.32 1.83
C MET A 26 -0.12 -15.16 1.83
N ALA A 27 0.01 -16.11 2.76
CA ALA A 27 1.16 -17.01 2.78
C ALA A 27 1.21 -17.87 1.51
N ALA A 28 0.09 -18.41 1.06
CA ALA A 28 0.01 -19.18 -0.19
C ALA A 28 0.38 -18.33 -1.41
N ASP A 29 -0.12 -17.10 -1.50
CA ASP A 29 0.20 -16.15 -2.59
C ASP A 29 1.69 -15.83 -2.69
N ILE A 30 2.41 -15.83 -1.57
CA ILE A 30 3.86 -15.58 -1.52
C ILE A 30 4.64 -16.86 -1.85
N LEU A 31 4.28 -17.99 -1.22
CA LEU A 31 5.06 -19.23 -1.29
C LEU A 31 4.91 -19.94 -2.63
N LEU A 32 3.75 -19.86 -3.29
CA LEU A 32 3.53 -20.44 -4.61
C LEU A 32 4.52 -19.91 -5.67
N TYR A 33 4.97 -18.68 -5.52
CA TYR A 33 5.89 -18.02 -6.46
C TYR A 33 7.36 -18.05 -6.01
N ASN A 34 7.68 -18.71 -4.88
CA ASN A 34 9.03 -18.74 -4.31
C ASN A 34 9.67 -17.34 -4.22
N THR A 35 8.91 -16.40 -3.70
CA THR A 35 9.26 -14.98 -3.63
C THR A 35 10.46 -14.74 -2.72
N ASP A 36 11.48 -14.03 -3.20
CA ASP A 36 12.67 -13.69 -2.42
C ASP A 36 12.43 -12.49 -1.48
N ILE A 37 11.73 -11.46 -1.98
CA ILE A 37 11.51 -10.20 -1.24
C ILE A 37 10.05 -9.78 -1.37
N VAL A 38 9.43 -9.44 -0.24
CA VAL A 38 8.05 -8.96 -0.18
C VAL A 38 8.03 -7.52 0.36
N PRO A 39 7.69 -6.53 -0.47
CA PRO A 39 7.44 -5.17 -0.01
C PRO A 39 6.17 -5.13 0.84
N ILE A 40 6.30 -4.69 2.09
CA ILE A 40 5.18 -4.63 3.04
C ILE A 40 5.16 -3.33 3.83
N GLY A 41 3.98 -2.94 4.31
CA GLY A 41 3.84 -1.99 5.40
C GLY A 41 4.14 -2.64 6.76
N LEU A 42 4.44 -1.83 7.77
CA LEU A 42 4.73 -2.30 9.13
C LEU A 42 3.59 -3.16 9.71
N ASP A 43 2.35 -2.86 9.36
CA ASP A 43 1.16 -3.58 9.78
C ASP A 43 1.09 -5.01 9.23
N GLN A 44 1.80 -5.32 8.13
CA GLN A 44 1.83 -6.66 7.52
C GLN A 44 3.00 -7.53 7.99
N LYS A 45 3.87 -7.01 8.87
CA LYS A 45 5.06 -7.73 9.33
C LYS A 45 4.70 -9.09 9.96
N GLN A 46 3.65 -9.15 10.81
CA GLN A 46 3.22 -10.40 11.45
C GLN A 46 2.73 -11.45 10.45
N HIS A 47 2.06 -11.03 9.38
CA HIS A 47 1.60 -11.95 8.34
C HIS A 47 2.77 -12.56 7.56
N LEU A 48 3.80 -11.75 7.30
CA LEU A 48 5.00 -12.27 6.63
C LEU A 48 5.82 -13.19 7.54
N GLU A 49 5.90 -12.92 8.85
CA GLU A 49 6.53 -13.85 9.80
C GLU A 49 5.75 -15.18 9.89
N LEU A 50 4.41 -15.16 9.82
CA LEU A 50 3.62 -16.39 9.69
C LEU A 50 3.98 -17.16 8.41
N THR A 51 4.10 -16.47 7.27
CA THR A 51 4.51 -17.05 5.99
C THR A 51 5.90 -17.73 6.11
N ARG A 52 6.86 -17.05 6.74
CA ARG A 52 8.21 -17.59 7.00
C ARG A 52 8.15 -18.85 7.85
N THR A 53 7.40 -18.81 8.96
CA THR A 53 7.22 -19.95 9.87
C THR A 53 6.60 -21.16 9.13
N ILE A 54 5.62 -20.93 8.25
CA ILE A 54 5.01 -21.99 7.44
C ILE A 54 6.06 -22.61 6.49
N ALA A 55 6.83 -21.76 5.80
CA ALA A 55 7.86 -22.21 4.86
C ALA A 55 8.99 -23.00 5.58
N GLU A 56 9.51 -22.45 6.67
CA GLU A 56 10.55 -23.09 7.49
C GLU A 56 10.08 -24.44 8.03
N ARG A 57 8.85 -24.50 8.57
CA ARG A 57 8.28 -25.74 9.10
C ARG A 57 8.06 -26.78 8.01
N PHE A 58 7.59 -26.38 6.82
CA PHE A 58 7.40 -27.29 5.70
C PHE A 58 8.75 -27.85 5.24
N ASN A 59 9.74 -26.99 5.02
CA ASN A 59 11.07 -27.41 4.58
C ASN A 59 11.74 -28.35 5.59
N PHE A 60 11.54 -28.12 6.90
CA PHE A 60 12.06 -28.99 7.95
C PHE A 60 11.38 -30.38 7.97
N LEU A 61 10.06 -30.44 7.78
CA LEU A 61 9.28 -31.69 7.90
C LEU A 61 9.34 -32.56 6.64
N TYR A 62 9.54 -31.96 5.49
CA TYR A 62 9.49 -32.66 4.19
C TYR A 62 10.81 -32.47 3.42
N THR A 63 10.91 -31.39 2.63
CA THR A 63 12.12 -31.08 1.84
C THR A 63 12.16 -29.58 1.52
N ASP A 64 13.33 -29.06 1.17
CA ASP A 64 13.56 -27.65 0.84
C ASP A 64 12.88 -27.27 -0.49
N ILE A 65 11.59 -26.92 -0.44
CA ILE A 65 10.81 -26.44 -1.58
C ILE A 65 10.66 -24.93 -1.55
N PHE A 66 10.35 -24.37 -0.37
CA PHE A 66 10.02 -22.96 -0.24
C PHE A 66 11.25 -22.11 0.05
N LYS A 67 11.40 -21.02 -0.69
CA LYS A 67 12.28 -19.93 -0.29
C LYS A 67 11.70 -19.19 0.90
N ILE A 68 12.55 -18.86 1.88
CA ILE A 68 12.14 -18.05 3.04
C ILE A 68 12.14 -16.57 2.64
N PRO A 69 10.98 -15.93 2.50
CA PRO A 69 10.90 -14.57 1.99
C PRO A 69 11.48 -13.56 2.97
N LYS A 70 12.14 -12.52 2.43
CA LYS A 70 12.61 -11.36 3.19
C LYS A 70 11.60 -10.22 3.11
N ASN A 71 11.46 -9.46 4.19
CA ASN A 71 10.66 -8.24 4.17
C ASN A 71 11.44 -7.08 3.55
N TYR A 72 10.74 -6.22 2.85
CA TYR A 72 11.22 -4.90 2.45
C TYR A 72 10.23 -3.84 2.94
N ILE A 73 10.67 -3.00 3.87
CA ILE A 73 9.88 -1.90 4.41
C ILE A 73 10.52 -0.59 3.95
N SER A 74 9.81 0.20 3.15
CA SER A 74 10.31 1.49 2.68
C SER A 74 10.54 2.44 3.86
N LYS A 75 11.68 3.15 3.85
CA LYS A 75 11.99 4.18 4.85
C LYS A 75 11.23 5.49 4.61
N LYS A 76 10.86 5.79 3.36
CA LYS A 76 10.14 7.03 2.98
C LYS A 76 8.72 6.68 2.54
N GLY A 77 7.74 7.50 2.95
CA GLY A 77 6.35 7.33 2.55
C GLY A 77 5.67 6.06 3.06
N SER A 78 6.30 5.35 4.02
CA SER A 78 5.76 4.10 4.58
C SER A 78 4.41 4.29 5.26
N LYS A 79 4.07 5.52 5.63
CA LYS A 79 2.81 5.86 6.28
C LYS A 79 2.38 7.27 5.86
N ILE A 80 1.34 7.35 5.03
CA ILE A 80 0.66 8.60 4.69
C ILE A 80 -0.56 8.74 5.59
N MET A 81 -0.73 9.93 6.17
CA MET A 81 -1.79 10.21 7.13
C MET A 81 -3.00 10.83 6.44
N SER A 82 -4.17 10.72 7.07
CA SER A 82 -5.42 11.33 6.63
C SER A 82 -5.27 12.85 6.51
N LEU A 83 -5.81 13.45 5.46
CA LEU A 83 -5.78 14.90 5.27
C LEU A 83 -6.66 15.65 6.31
N GLN A 84 -7.69 14.99 6.85
CA GLN A 84 -8.62 15.58 7.82
C GLN A 84 -8.29 15.19 9.27
N SER A 85 -7.54 14.11 9.48
CA SER A 85 -7.10 13.65 10.79
C SER A 85 -5.67 13.14 10.73
N PRO A 86 -4.66 14.03 10.74
CA PRO A 86 -3.27 13.67 10.44
C PRO A 86 -2.60 12.77 11.47
N ILE A 87 -3.28 12.41 12.55
CA ILE A 87 -2.87 11.38 13.51
C ILE A 87 -3.32 9.98 13.10
N LYS A 88 -4.27 9.86 12.15
CA LYS A 88 -4.78 8.58 11.62
C LYS A 88 -4.18 8.29 10.26
N LYS A 89 -3.91 7.01 9.97
CA LYS A 89 -3.47 6.59 8.62
C LYS A 89 -4.55 6.91 7.59
N MET A 90 -4.16 7.42 6.42
CA MET A 90 -5.07 7.60 5.27
C MET A 90 -5.73 6.28 4.89
N SER A 91 -7.03 6.30 4.71
CA SER A 91 -7.82 5.11 4.36
C SER A 91 -8.90 5.43 3.35
N LYS A 92 -8.97 4.65 2.28
CA LYS A 92 -10.06 4.73 1.29
C LYS A 92 -11.43 4.33 1.86
N SER A 93 -11.46 3.70 3.04
CA SER A 93 -12.68 3.31 3.73
C SER A 93 -13.21 4.39 4.67
N ASP A 94 -12.52 5.55 4.76
CA ASP A 94 -13.01 6.68 5.54
C ASP A 94 -14.28 7.24 4.89
N LYS A 95 -15.32 7.48 5.71
CA LYS A 95 -16.59 8.06 5.26
C LYS A 95 -16.44 9.50 4.80
N ASN A 96 -15.43 10.23 5.30
CA ASN A 96 -15.10 11.57 4.84
C ASN A 96 -14.21 11.49 3.61
N PHE A 97 -14.77 11.74 2.43
CA PHE A 97 -14.06 11.71 1.15
C PHE A 97 -12.95 12.76 1.02
N ASP A 98 -12.92 13.81 1.86
CA ASP A 98 -11.83 14.79 1.91
C ASP A 98 -10.62 14.29 2.71
N SER A 99 -10.71 13.11 3.34
CA SER A 99 -9.64 12.51 4.15
C SER A 99 -8.54 11.82 3.32
N TRP A 100 -8.80 11.51 2.05
CA TRP A 100 -7.91 10.73 1.20
C TRP A 100 -7.99 11.15 -0.27
N ILE A 101 -6.94 10.84 -1.03
CA ILE A 101 -6.86 11.08 -2.48
C ILE A 101 -7.04 9.76 -3.21
N ALA A 102 -8.00 9.71 -4.13
CA ALA A 102 -8.14 8.58 -5.06
C ALA A 102 -7.25 8.79 -6.30
N LEU A 103 -6.78 7.69 -6.88
CA LEU A 103 -5.98 7.76 -8.12
C LEU A 103 -6.75 8.39 -9.28
N LEU A 104 -8.08 8.31 -9.26
CA LEU A 104 -8.96 8.84 -10.31
C LEU A 104 -9.70 10.12 -9.89
N ASP A 105 -9.31 10.76 -8.79
CA ASP A 105 -9.84 12.08 -8.43
C ASP A 105 -9.51 13.10 -9.53
N SER A 106 -10.47 13.98 -9.82
CA SER A 106 -10.22 15.06 -10.76
C SER A 106 -9.17 16.05 -10.23
N PRO A 107 -8.41 16.75 -11.10
CA PRO A 107 -7.48 17.79 -10.66
C PRO A 107 -8.13 18.81 -9.71
N ALA A 108 -9.37 19.22 -9.98
CA ALA A 108 -10.12 20.16 -9.14
C ALA A 108 -10.39 19.57 -7.74
N ASP A 109 -10.76 18.28 -7.67
CA ASP A 109 -10.99 17.61 -6.38
C ASP A 109 -9.70 17.46 -5.59
N ILE A 110 -8.59 17.11 -6.25
CA ILE A 110 -7.28 16.99 -5.60
C ILE A 110 -6.90 18.32 -4.95
N ILE A 111 -6.94 19.43 -5.71
CA ILE A 111 -6.64 20.77 -5.16
C ILE A 111 -7.57 21.12 -4.01
N ARG A 112 -8.89 20.89 -4.17
CA ARG A 112 -9.88 21.15 -3.13
C ARG A 112 -9.57 20.37 -1.85
N LYS A 113 -9.25 19.10 -1.94
CA LYS A 113 -8.94 18.25 -0.80
C LYS A 113 -7.66 18.71 -0.08
N PHE A 114 -6.61 19.07 -0.81
CA PHE A 114 -5.40 19.61 -0.20
C PHE A 114 -5.63 20.98 0.44
N LYS A 115 -6.37 21.88 -0.19
CA LYS A 115 -6.74 23.18 0.41
C LYS A 115 -7.49 23.02 1.73
N ARG A 116 -8.34 21.99 1.85
CA ARG A 116 -9.10 21.65 3.06
C ARG A 116 -8.32 20.81 4.08
N ALA A 117 -7.13 20.34 3.75
CA ALA A 117 -6.34 19.52 4.67
C ALA A 117 -6.07 20.25 5.99
N VAL A 118 -6.20 19.54 7.11
CA VAL A 118 -6.00 20.11 8.45
C VAL A 118 -4.51 20.37 8.68
N THR A 119 -4.19 21.57 9.11
CA THR A 119 -2.84 22.02 9.50
C THR A 119 -2.93 22.84 10.77
N ASP A 120 -1.79 23.07 11.43
CA ASP A 120 -1.68 23.98 12.58
C ASP A 120 -1.88 25.46 12.15
N SER A 121 -1.79 26.37 13.12
CA SER A 121 -2.01 27.82 12.92
C SER A 121 -0.74 28.66 12.70
N GLU A 122 0.47 28.04 12.71
CA GLU A 122 1.74 28.79 12.66
C GLU A 122 2.09 29.36 11.27
N SER A 123 1.51 28.83 10.20
CA SER A 123 1.78 29.22 8.80
C SER A 123 3.22 28.98 8.30
N CYS A 124 4.08 28.33 9.09
CA CYS A 124 5.47 28.03 8.76
C CYS A 124 5.61 26.58 8.28
N VAL A 125 6.08 26.38 7.05
CA VAL A 125 6.33 25.06 6.45
C VAL A 125 7.61 24.47 7.03
N ARG A 126 7.46 23.66 8.09
CA ARG A 126 8.55 23.00 8.80
C ARG A 126 8.12 21.59 9.19
N TYR A 127 9.03 20.64 9.03
CA TYR A 127 8.76 19.26 9.40
C TYR A 127 8.88 19.04 10.91
N ASP A 128 7.78 18.66 11.52
CA ASP A 128 7.68 18.29 12.94
C ASP A 128 6.46 17.38 13.10
N ASP A 129 6.68 16.08 13.12
CA ASP A 129 5.61 15.08 13.14
C ASP A 129 4.84 15.02 14.46
N ILE A 130 5.39 15.59 15.53
CA ILE A 130 4.76 15.66 16.86
C ILE A 130 3.89 16.88 16.98
N ASN A 131 4.44 18.08 16.71
CA ASN A 131 3.74 19.34 16.92
C ASN A 131 2.98 19.83 15.69
N LYS A 132 3.41 19.41 14.50
CA LYS A 132 2.85 19.80 13.20
C LYS A 132 2.49 18.59 12.32
N PRO A 133 1.68 17.63 12.82
CA PRO A 133 1.43 16.39 12.07
C PRO A 133 0.75 16.63 10.72
N GLY A 134 -0.10 17.65 10.59
CA GLY A 134 -0.77 18.00 9.34
C GLY A 134 0.19 18.46 8.26
N ILE A 135 1.03 19.47 8.57
CA ILE A 135 1.99 19.99 7.61
C ILE A 135 3.09 18.97 7.30
N SER A 136 3.55 18.21 8.30
CA SER A 136 4.53 17.16 8.12
C SER A 136 4.04 16.03 7.20
N ASN A 137 2.75 15.69 7.27
CA ASN A 137 2.12 14.78 6.34
C ASN A 137 2.12 15.31 4.90
N LEU A 138 1.76 16.59 4.71
CA LEU A 138 1.79 17.23 3.39
C LEU A 138 3.23 17.31 2.83
N MET A 139 4.21 17.63 3.67
CA MET A 139 5.63 17.61 3.29
C MET A 139 6.11 16.19 2.91
N THR A 140 5.62 15.16 3.61
CA THR A 140 5.90 13.76 3.26
C THR A 140 5.34 13.42 1.89
N ILE A 141 4.10 13.80 1.60
CA ILE A 141 3.48 13.61 0.28
C ILE A 141 4.28 14.34 -0.79
N TYR A 142 4.58 15.62 -0.59
CA TYR A 142 5.35 16.42 -1.53
C TYR A 142 6.76 15.83 -1.78
N SER A 143 7.45 15.42 -0.72
CA SER A 143 8.77 14.75 -0.83
C SER A 143 8.71 13.46 -1.63
N CYS A 144 7.68 12.63 -1.43
CA CYS A 144 7.50 11.39 -2.19
C CYS A 144 7.23 11.65 -3.68
N MET A 145 6.48 12.69 -4.00
CA MET A 145 6.08 13.00 -5.38
C MET A 145 7.16 13.77 -6.14
N SER A 146 7.84 14.73 -5.49
CA SER A 146 8.88 15.57 -6.11
C SER A 146 10.29 14.97 -6.03
N GLY A 147 10.53 14.04 -5.09
CA GLY A 147 11.85 13.51 -4.79
C GLY A 147 12.72 14.42 -3.90
N LYS A 148 12.24 15.64 -3.54
CA LYS A 148 12.96 16.59 -2.69
C LYS A 148 13.03 16.10 -1.25
N ASN A 149 14.11 16.44 -0.53
CA ASN A 149 14.20 16.20 0.91
C ASN A 149 13.48 17.32 1.70
N PHE A 150 13.21 17.07 2.99
CA PHE A 150 12.46 18.02 3.81
C PHE A 150 13.14 19.39 3.95
N LYS A 151 14.47 19.43 4.06
CA LYS A 151 15.22 20.70 4.19
C LYS A 151 15.12 21.58 2.93
N ASP A 152 15.08 20.96 1.76
CA ASP A 152 14.91 21.69 0.51
C ASP A 152 13.48 22.21 0.38
N ILE A 153 12.49 21.44 0.84
CA ILE A 153 11.08 21.87 0.89
C ILE A 153 10.92 23.04 1.85
N GLU A 154 11.49 22.99 3.04
CA GLU A 154 11.46 24.08 4.02
C GLU A 154 12.02 25.38 3.45
N LYS A 155 13.16 25.31 2.74
CA LYS A 155 13.78 26.48 2.09
C LYS A 155 12.94 27.02 0.94
N GLU A 156 12.35 26.14 0.13
CA GLU A 156 11.54 26.51 -1.04
C GLU A 156 10.25 27.25 -0.62
N PHE A 157 9.69 26.85 0.52
CA PHE A 157 8.43 27.40 1.04
C PHE A 157 8.63 28.30 2.27
N ASP A 158 9.84 28.78 2.52
CA ASP A 158 10.12 29.72 3.59
C ASP A 158 9.39 31.04 3.34
N GLY A 159 8.65 31.51 4.34
CA GLY A 159 7.80 32.71 4.22
C GLY A 159 6.55 32.55 3.31
N ILE A 160 6.37 31.37 2.71
CA ILE A 160 5.20 31.08 1.88
C ILE A 160 4.14 30.42 2.76
N GLY A 161 2.98 31.06 2.91
CA GLY A 161 1.89 30.55 3.76
C GLY A 161 1.36 29.17 3.34
N TYR A 162 0.68 28.49 4.27
CA TYR A 162 0.13 27.13 4.05
C TYR A 162 -0.80 27.00 2.84
N GLY A 163 -1.53 28.08 2.47
CA GLY A 163 -2.41 28.06 1.31
C GLY A 163 -1.66 27.73 0.02
N ASN A 164 -0.58 28.45 -0.24
CA ASN A 164 0.26 28.25 -1.42
C ASN A 164 0.99 26.89 -1.37
N PHE A 165 1.47 26.49 -0.19
CA PHE A 165 2.10 25.16 -0.04
C PHE A 165 1.10 24.02 -0.31
N LYS A 166 -0.13 24.09 0.20
CA LYS A 166 -1.18 23.09 -0.05
C LYS A 166 -1.52 23.00 -1.54
N GLU A 167 -1.55 24.12 -2.24
CA GLU A 167 -1.77 24.16 -3.68
C GLU A 167 -0.62 23.49 -4.43
N ALA A 168 0.63 23.83 -4.11
CA ALA A 168 1.82 23.21 -4.69
C ALA A 168 1.88 21.69 -4.46
N VAL A 169 1.47 21.21 -3.28
CA VAL A 169 1.35 19.77 -3.01
C VAL A 169 0.32 19.15 -3.95
N GLY A 170 -0.85 19.79 -4.11
CA GLY A 170 -1.90 19.33 -5.02
C GLY A 170 -1.43 19.26 -6.47
N GLU A 171 -0.76 20.30 -6.95
CA GLU A 171 -0.20 20.36 -8.32
C GLU A 171 0.83 19.26 -8.54
N CYS A 172 1.75 19.06 -7.58
CA CYS A 172 2.76 18.01 -7.66
C CYS A 172 2.12 16.61 -7.73
N VAL A 173 1.05 16.37 -6.98
CA VAL A 173 0.29 15.10 -7.02
C VAL A 173 -0.41 14.95 -8.37
N ILE A 174 -1.06 16.00 -8.88
CA ILE A 174 -1.73 16.01 -10.18
C ILE A 174 -0.75 15.67 -11.30
N GLU A 175 0.43 16.29 -11.33
CA GLU A 175 1.46 16.02 -12.32
C GLU A 175 1.83 14.52 -12.40
N LYS A 176 1.89 13.85 -11.26
CA LYS A 176 2.17 12.40 -11.19
C LYS A 176 0.99 11.53 -11.57
N LEU A 177 -0.23 11.97 -11.26
CA LEU A 177 -1.43 11.18 -11.52
C LEU A 177 -1.97 11.32 -12.95
N LEU A 178 -1.85 12.49 -13.57
CA LEU A 178 -2.38 12.74 -14.92
C LEU A 178 -1.94 11.71 -15.97
N PRO A 179 -0.65 11.32 -16.09
CA PRO A 179 -0.23 10.30 -17.06
C PRO A 179 -0.88 8.93 -16.77
N ILE A 180 -1.03 8.58 -15.49
CA ILE A 180 -1.67 7.32 -15.04
C ILE A 180 -3.15 7.36 -15.40
N GLN A 181 -3.85 8.46 -15.11
CA GLN A 181 -5.27 8.64 -15.41
C GLN A 181 -5.52 8.59 -16.92
N SER A 182 -4.70 9.30 -17.71
CA SER A 182 -4.81 9.30 -19.16
C SER A 182 -4.68 7.88 -19.73
N LYS A 183 -3.70 7.12 -19.25
CA LYS A 183 -3.50 5.73 -19.69
C LYS A 183 -4.63 4.81 -19.21
N PHE A 184 -5.14 5.01 -18.00
CA PHE A 184 -6.29 4.28 -17.49
C PHE A 184 -7.53 4.49 -18.38
N PHE A 185 -7.87 5.75 -18.70
CA PHE A 185 -9.04 6.06 -19.52
C PHE A 185 -8.89 5.65 -20.99
N GLU A 186 -7.67 5.53 -21.50
CA GLU A 186 -7.39 4.92 -22.80
C GLU A 186 -7.67 3.42 -22.75
N LEU A 187 -7.03 2.71 -21.78
CA LEU A 187 -7.07 1.25 -21.71
C LEU A 187 -8.44 0.69 -21.34
N ILE A 188 -9.23 1.37 -20.48
CA ILE A 188 -10.55 0.88 -20.07
C ILE A 188 -11.55 0.81 -21.21
N LYS A 189 -11.29 1.50 -22.32
CA LYS A 189 -12.13 1.46 -23.54
C LYS A 189 -11.85 0.22 -24.39
N ASP A 190 -10.66 -0.37 -24.27
CA ASP A 190 -10.25 -1.55 -25.03
C ASP A 190 -10.39 -2.83 -24.20
N ARG A 191 -11.62 -3.34 -24.12
CA ARG A 191 -11.92 -4.56 -23.35
C ARG A 191 -11.20 -5.79 -23.90
N GLU A 192 -11.03 -5.89 -25.22
CA GLU A 192 -10.36 -7.03 -25.84
C GLU A 192 -8.89 -7.07 -25.46
N TYR A 193 -8.21 -5.92 -25.49
CA TYR A 193 -6.84 -5.80 -25.02
C TYR A 193 -6.69 -6.17 -23.54
N LEU A 194 -7.59 -5.65 -22.68
CA LEU A 194 -7.58 -5.98 -21.25
C LEU A 194 -7.79 -7.49 -21.02
N GLU A 195 -8.73 -8.11 -21.77
CA GLU A 195 -8.93 -9.56 -21.69
C GLU A 195 -7.69 -10.35 -22.10
N LYS A 196 -7.03 -9.97 -23.17
CA LYS A 196 -5.77 -10.59 -23.61
C LYS A 196 -4.69 -10.45 -22.53
N CYS A 197 -4.56 -9.27 -21.93
CA CYS A 197 -3.57 -8.99 -20.89
C CYS A 197 -3.78 -9.88 -19.66
N TYR A 198 -4.99 -9.93 -19.10
CA TYR A 198 -5.20 -10.73 -17.88
C TYR A 198 -5.17 -12.24 -18.15
N LYS A 199 -5.65 -12.72 -19.32
CA LYS A 199 -5.55 -14.14 -19.71
C LYS A 199 -4.07 -14.57 -19.84
N ALA A 200 -3.28 -13.78 -20.57
CA ALA A 200 -1.85 -14.05 -20.71
C ALA A 200 -1.09 -13.97 -19.37
N GLY A 201 -1.45 -13.00 -18.52
CA GLY A 201 -0.91 -12.88 -17.18
C GLY A 201 -1.27 -14.07 -16.28
N ALA A 202 -2.53 -14.48 -16.31
CA ALA A 202 -3.02 -15.64 -15.55
C ALA A 202 -2.32 -16.95 -15.98
N GLU A 203 -2.07 -17.14 -17.28
CA GLU A 203 -1.37 -18.32 -17.77
C GLU A 203 0.09 -18.37 -17.31
N LYS A 204 0.80 -17.23 -17.38
CA LYS A 204 2.16 -17.12 -16.84
C LYS A 204 2.21 -17.40 -15.35
N ALA A 205 1.30 -16.83 -14.58
CA ALA A 205 1.20 -17.03 -13.14
C ALA A 205 0.91 -18.50 -12.80
N ARG A 206 -0.06 -19.10 -13.49
CA ARG A 206 -0.43 -20.53 -13.33
C ARG A 206 0.75 -21.46 -13.60
N CYS A 207 1.50 -21.21 -14.65
CA CYS A 207 2.67 -22.02 -14.98
C CYS A 207 3.73 -22.02 -13.85
N ILE A 208 3.96 -20.87 -13.20
CA ILE A 208 4.91 -20.75 -12.07
C ILE A 208 4.32 -21.42 -10.82
N ALA A 209 3.07 -21.09 -10.49
CA ALA A 209 2.40 -21.59 -9.29
C ALA A 209 2.26 -23.12 -9.30
N ASN A 210 1.85 -23.70 -10.43
CA ASN A 210 1.69 -25.15 -10.56
C ASN A 210 3.01 -25.90 -10.35
N LYS A 211 4.13 -25.38 -10.85
CA LYS A 211 5.45 -26.01 -10.60
C LYS A 211 5.77 -26.15 -9.13
N THR A 212 5.43 -25.16 -8.32
CA THR A 212 5.61 -25.20 -6.86
C THR A 212 4.56 -26.09 -6.21
N LEU A 213 3.30 -25.94 -6.59
CA LEU A 213 2.18 -26.71 -6.04
C LEU A 213 2.34 -28.22 -6.27
N ASP A 214 2.76 -28.65 -7.47
CA ASP A 214 2.95 -30.06 -7.80
C ASP A 214 4.08 -30.68 -6.98
N LYS A 215 5.18 -29.93 -6.75
CA LYS A 215 6.24 -30.37 -5.83
C LYS A 215 5.71 -30.56 -4.41
N VAL A 216 4.96 -29.57 -3.90
CA VAL A 216 4.35 -29.64 -2.56
C VAL A 216 3.42 -30.84 -2.45
N LYS A 217 2.50 -31.02 -3.39
CA LYS A 217 1.56 -32.14 -3.42
C LYS A 217 2.28 -33.48 -3.39
N LYS A 218 3.31 -33.63 -4.23
CA LYS A 218 4.11 -34.87 -4.29
C LYS A 218 4.76 -35.19 -2.96
N GLU A 219 5.38 -34.21 -2.31
CA GLU A 219 6.11 -34.44 -1.05
C GLU A 219 5.16 -34.78 0.12
N ILE A 220 3.93 -34.22 0.13
CA ILE A 220 2.94 -34.59 1.16
C ILE A 220 2.10 -35.81 0.81
N GLY A 221 2.42 -36.52 -0.30
CA GLY A 221 1.82 -37.77 -0.68
C GLY A 221 0.52 -37.70 -1.47
N PHE A 222 0.19 -36.53 -2.05
CA PHE A 222 -0.94 -36.42 -2.99
C PHE A 222 -0.56 -36.97 -4.37
N ILE A 223 -1.53 -37.62 -5.03
CA ILE A 223 -1.40 -38.02 -6.44
C ILE A 223 -1.51 -36.75 -7.30
N VAL A 224 -0.45 -36.43 -8.04
CA VAL A 224 -0.44 -35.36 -9.03
C VAL A 224 -0.84 -35.95 -10.37
N GLN A 225 -1.94 -35.49 -10.95
CA GLN A 225 -2.39 -35.87 -12.28
C GLN A 225 -1.66 -35.08 -13.37
#